data_b94374a293d5e2cceb9e06db493cefd6
#
_entry.id   b94374a293d5e2cceb9e06db493cefd6
#
_cell.length_a   1.000
_cell.length_b   1.000
_cell.length_c   1.000
_cell.angle_alpha   90.00
_cell.angle_beta   90.00
_cell.angle_gamma   90.00
#
_symmetry.space_group_name_H-M   'P 1'
#
loop_
_entity.id
_entity.type
_entity.pdbx_description
1 polymer ?
#
loop_
_entity_poly.entity_id
_entity_poly.type
_entity_poly.pdbx_seq_one_letter_code
_entity_poly.pdbx_strand_id
1 'polypeptide(L)'
;MEDIFYRQMPHSLEAEQSVIGSMLIDANCVKDVMEQLRPDDFYLKQNREIFETIYSMFVYSKPIDGVTVAGEMEKNGTYDENTTRPYLAQLMDVTPTSANVMEYVSIVRDKALLRALYTAAGEISAMVQDGTGGASNVLDAAEQKIYAVRRGRSAQSMANIGVVLQGVLDHLSELSANGGKTLPGLPTGFGVLDDRMNGLNKSDLVLLAARPGMGKTSMALNLALNVARTSGQAVAIFSLEMSREQLVTRILSNQATVENQRLVTGNLREADWVNIANAASVLSGLNILIDDNPMLTVADMNAKCRRIDNLGFVVIDYLQLMASSGAKGYSGESRQQVVSDISRMLKIMAKELQVPVLCLSQLSRANEKREDKRPMLSDLRESGAIEQDADIVMFLYRDDYYNENSEKRNIAECIIAKNRHGETGKVELAWSPQYTTFSSLDYRHEED
;
A
#
# COMPACT_ATOMS: atom_id res chain seq x y z
N MET A 1 -45.39 11.91 -14.81
CA MET A 1 -45.15 12.09 -13.38
C MET A 1 -45.68 10.82 -12.74
N GLU A 2 -44.92 10.14 -11.96
CA GLU A 2 -45.17 8.82 -11.37
C GLU A 2 -44.95 7.63 -12.31
N ASP A 3 -43.67 7.29 -12.48
CA ASP A 3 -43.24 5.93 -12.70
C ASP A 3 -42.05 5.65 -11.80
N ILE A 4 -42.30 5.54 -10.51
CA ILE A 4 -41.39 4.87 -9.57
C ILE A 4 -41.52 3.39 -9.91
N PHE A 5 -40.82 2.99 -10.96
CA PHE A 5 -40.52 1.58 -11.19
C PHE A 5 -39.90 1.03 -9.92
N TYR A 6 -40.57 0.13 -9.24
CA TYR A 6 -39.97 -0.78 -8.29
C TYR A 6 -38.87 -1.54 -9.01
N ARG A 7 -37.69 -0.94 -9.13
CA ARG A 7 -36.51 -1.63 -9.65
C ARG A 7 -36.16 -2.73 -8.66
N GLN A 8 -36.47 -3.95 -9.03
CA GLN A 8 -36.01 -5.13 -8.29
C GLN A 8 -34.50 -5.03 -8.14
N MET A 9 -34.00 -5.28 -6.89
CA MET A 9 -32.57 -5.32 -6.62
C MET A 9 -31.88 -6.30 -7.57
N PRO A 10 -30.67 -6.02 -8.05
CA PRO A 10 -29.90 -6.91 -8.91
C PRO A 10 -29.77 -8.31 -8.32
N HIS A 11 -30.29 -9.33 -9.00
CA HIS A 11 -30.23 -10.75 -8.60
C HIS A 11 -30.26 -11.68 -9.82
N SER A 12 -29.94 -12.95 -9.61
CA SER A 12 -30.14 -14.03 -10.56
C SER A 12 -30.58 -15.27 -9.80
N LEU A 13 -31.88 -15.53 -9.76
CA LEU A 13 -32.44 -16.68 -9.05
C LEU A 13 -31.90 -18.00 -9.61
N GLU A 14 -31.80 -18.10 -10.95
CA GLU A 14 -31.26 -19.28 -11.62
C GLU A 14 -29.83 -19.59 -11.19
N ALA A 15 -28.94 -18.56 -11.09
CA ALA A 15 -27.59 -18.76 -10.66
C ALA A 15 -27.52 -19.16 -9.17
N GLU A 16 -28.34 -18.53 -8.31
CA GLU A 16 -28.40 -18.90 -6.88
C GLU A 16 -28.85 -20.34 -6.70
N GLN A 17 -29.89 -20.74 -7.42
CA GLN A 17 -30.42 -22.12 -7.39
C GLN A 17 -29.37 -23.12 -7.90
N SER A 18 -28.68 -22.79 -8.99
CA SER A 18 -27.63 -23.63 -9.56
C SER A 18 -26.42 -23.79 -8.65
N VAL A 19 -26.02 -22.76 -7.90
CA VAL A 19 -24.97 -22.86 -6.90
C VAL A 19 -25.36 -23.84 -5.80
N ILE A 20 -26.52 -23.66 -5.19
CA ILE A 20 -26.97 -24.50 -4.09
C ILE A 20 -27.20 -25.94 -4.58
N GLY A 21 -27.87 -26.09 -5.74
CA GLY A 21 -28.08 -27.39 -6.35
C GLY A 21 -26.78 -28.16 -6.61
N SER A 22 -25.75 -27.47 -7.13
CA SER A 22 -24.40 -28.06 -7.31
C SER A 22 -23.79 -28.54 -6.00
N MET A 23 -23.93 -27.77 -4.92
CA MET A 23 -23.40 -28.14 -3.59
C MET A 23 -24.14 -29.35 -2.97
N LEU A 24 -25.42 -29.50 -3.27
CA LEU A 24 -26.23 -30.65 -2.81
C LEU A 24 -25.94 -31.94 -3.58
N ILE A 25 -25.52 -31.83 -4.86
CA ILE A 25 -25.21 -32.97 -5.73
C ILE A 25 -23.75 -33.42 -5.56
N ASP A 26 -22.85 -32.48 -5.42
CA ASP A 26 -21.42 -32.72 -5.38
C ASP A 26 -20.75 -31.97 -4.21
N ALA A 27 -20.47 -32.69 -3.14
CA ALA A 27 -19.82 -32.12 -1.95
C ALA A 27 -18.39 -31.61 -2.20
N ASN A 28 -17.73 -32.01 -3.29
CA ASN A 28 -16.35 -31.55 -3.58
C ASN A 28 -16.33 -30.06 -3.97
N CYS A 29 -17.38 -29.55 -4.63
CA CYS A 29 -17.44 -28.16 -5.02
C CYS A 29 -17.75 -27.21 -3.84
N VAL A 30 -18.21 -27.73 -2.71
CA VAL A 30 -18.62 -26.91 -1.54
C VAL A 30 -17.48 -26.03 -1.06
N LYS A 31 -16.27 -26.56 -0.98
CA LYS A 31 -15.09 -25.80 -0.55
C LYS A 31 -14.85 -24.58 -1.44
N ASP A 32 -14.82 -24.77 -2.75
CA ASP A 32 -14.51 -23.70 -3.70
C ASP A 32 -15.61 -22.62 -3.70
N VAL A 33 -16.88 -23.02 -3.53
CA VAL A 33 -18.00 -22.10 -3.38
C VAL A 33 -17.90 -21.28 -2.08
N MET A 34 -17.57 -21.94 -0.95
CA MET A 34 -17.43 -21.31 0.37
C MET A 34 -16.28 -20.31 0.43
N GLU A 35 -15.25 -20.46 -0.41
CA GLU A 35 -14.16 -19.49 -0.52
C GLU A 35 -14.61 -18.17 -1.15
N GLN A 36 -15.63 -18.18 -2.01
CA GLN A 36 -16.05 -17.03 -2.81
C GLN A 36 -17.37 -16.40 -2.42
N LEU A 37 -18.29 -17.15 -1.85
CA LEU A 37 -19.62 -16.66 -1.46
C LEU A 37 -19.83 -16.68 0.06
N ARG A 38 -20.71 -15.79 0.50
CA ARG A 38 -21.22 -15.68 1.87
C ARG A 38 -22.75 -15.76 1.86
N PRO A 39 -23.40 -16.10 2.97
CA PRO A 39 -24.87 -16.14 3.05
C PRO A 39 -25.54 -14.85 2.56
N ASP A 40 -24.97 -13.69 2.86
CA ASP A 40 -25.50 -12.39 2.45
C ASP A 40 -25.39 -12.10 0.95
N ASP A 41 -24.65 -12.92 0.20
CA ASP A 41 -24.58 -12.80 -1.25
C ASP A 41 -25.83 -13.31 -1.96
N PHE A 42 -26.69 -14.07 -1.26
CA PHE A 42 -27.94 -14.57 -1.79
C PHE A 42 -29.08 -13.57 -1.60
N TYR A 43 -29.80 -13.31 -2.67
CA TYR A 43 -30.96 -12.40 -2.68
C TYR A 43 -32.20 -13.04 -2.07
N LEU A 44 -32.49 -14.29 -2.47
CA LEU A 44 -33.66 -15.00 -1.98
C LEU A 44 -33.40 -15.49 -0.54
N LYS A 45 -34.29 -15.13 0.39
CA LYS A 45 -34.16 -15.50 1.80
C LYS A 45 -33.99 -17.01 2.00
N GLN A 46 -34.80 -17.80 1.27
CA GLN A 46 -34.74 -19.26 1.33
C GLN A 46 -33.39 -19.82 0.87
N ASN A 47 -32.81 -19.28 -0.21
CA ASN A 47 -31.48 -19.65 -0.69
C ASN A 47 -30.39 -19.28 0.34
N ARG A 48 -30.49 -18.11 0.98
CA ARG A 48 -29.60 -17.69 2.05
C ARG A 48 -29.62 -18.64 3.24
N GLU A 49 -30.82 -19.02 3.71
CA GLU A 49 -30.98 -19.94 4.86
C GLU A 49 -30.44 -21.34 4.55
N ILE A 50 -30.65 -21.87 3.33
CA ILE A 50 -30.06 -23.13 2.89
C ILE A 50 -28.54 -23.03 2.84
N PHE A 51 -28.00 -21.97 2.23
CA PHE A 51 -26.57 -21.76 2.14
C PHE A 51 -25.91 -21.59 3.51
N GLU A 52 -26.53 -20.87 4.44
CA GLU A 52 -26.06 -20.70 5.82
C GLU A 52 -26.01 -22.05 6.55
N THR A 53 -27.01 -22.90 6.34
CA THR A 53 -27.03 -24.28 6.88
C THR A 53 -25.88 -25.11 6.31
N ILE A 54 -25.69 -25.09 4.99
CA ILE A 54 -24.58 -25.80 4.32
C ILE A 54 -23.24 -25.26 4.82
N TYR A 55 -23.11 -23.94 4.98
CA TYR A 55 -21.90 -23.29 5.54
C TYR A 55 -21.59 -23.81 6.94
N SER A 56 -22.59 -23.86 7.81
CA SER A 56 -22.44 -24.41 9.17
C SER A 56 -22.02 -25.88 9.14
N MET A 57 -22.67 -26.69 8.31
CA MET A 57 -22.35 -28.12 8.16
C MET A 57 -20.92 -28.32 7.66
N PHE A 58 -20.47 -27.51 6.71
CA PHE A 58 -19.11 -27.55 6.19
C PHE A 58 -18.06 -27.25 7.29
N VAL A 59 -18.31 -26.19 8.10
CA VAL A 59 -17.42 -25.81 9.22
C VAL A 59 -17.28 -26.95 10.24
N TYR A 60 -18.37 -27.67 10.50
CA TYR A 60 -18.37 -28.82 11.44
C TYR A 60 -18.06 -30.17 10.77
N SER A 61 -17.60 -30.16 9.52
CA SER A 61 -17.25 -31.36 8.74
C SER A 61 -18.37 -32.41 8.70
N LYS A 62 -19.63 -31.95 8.67
CA LYS A 62 -20.79 -32.83 8.50
C LYS A 62 -20.97 -33.20 7.03
N PRO A 63 -21.52 -34.39 6.70
CA PRO A 63 -21.84 -34.74 5.33
C PRO A 63 -22.92 -33.80 4.78
N ILE A 64 -22.76 -33.38 3.51
CA ILE A 64 -23.64 -32.41 2.84
C ILE A 64 -24.29 -33.09 1.66
N ASP A 65 -25.60 -33.28 1.74
CA ASP A 65 -26.52 -33.74 0.71
C ASP A 65 -27.95 -33.23 1.02
N GLY A 66 -28.88 -33.39 0.10
CA GLY A 66 -30.25 -32.89 0.25
C GLY A 66 -31.00 -33.40 1.49
N VAL A 67 -30.68 -34.63 1.96
CA VAL A 67 -31.34 -35.23 3.14
C VAL A 67 -30.73 -34.70 4.42
N THR A 68 -29.39 -34.63 4.50
CA THR A 68 -28.67 -34.17 5.69
C THR A 68 -28.89 -32.68 5.92
N VAL A 69 -28.94 -31.86 4.86
CA VAL A 69 -29.26 -30.43 4.92
C VAL A 69 -30.68 -30.21 5.43
N ALA A 70 -31.67 -30.95 4.92
CA ALA A 70 -33.05 -30.87 5.42
C ALA A 70 -33.15 -31.19 6.91
N GLY A 71 -32.47 -32.25 7.37
CA GLY A 71 -32.41 -32.63 8.79
C GLY A 71 -31.72 -31.60 9.68
N GLU A 72 -30.71 -30.88 9.19
CA GLU A 72 -30.04 -29.81 9.93
C GLU A 72 -30.89 -28.55 9.98
N MET A 73 -31.60 -28.19 8.89
CA MET A 73 -32.58 -27.10 8.87
C MET A 73 -33.72 -27.32 9.84
N GLU A 74 -34.19 -28.58 9.99
CA GLU A 74 -35.21 -28.93 10.96
C GLU A 74 -34.74 -28.68 12.41
N LYS A 75 -33.49 -29.06 12.75
CA LYS A 75 -32.90 -28.80 14.06
C LYS A 75 -32.76 -27.31 14.34
N ASN A 76 -32.47 -26.53 13.32
CA ASN A 76 -32.29 -25.08 13.41
C ASN A 76 -33.61 -24.29 13.41
N GLY A 77 -34.73 -24.95 13.20
CA GLY A 77 -36.06 -24.32 13.18
C GLY A 77 -36.35 -23.50 11.91
N THR A 78 -35.58 -23.70 10.83
CA THR A 78 -35.73 -23.03 9.53
C THR A 78 -36.39 -23.94 8.47
N TYR A 79 -36.83 -25.13 8.87
CA TYR A 79 -37.42 -26.13 7.98
C TYR A 79 -38.95 -26.05 8.00
N ASP A 80 -39.57 -26.05 6.81
CA ASP A 80 -40.99 -26.25 6.60
C ASP A 80 -41.19 -27.45 5.65
N GLU A 81 -41.91 -28.47 6.12
CA GLU A 81 -42.14 -29.70 5.38
C GLU A 81 -42.82 -29.50 4.03
N ASN A 82 -43.70 -28.50 3.94
CA ASN A 82 -44.46 -28.23 2.73
C ASN A 82 -43.69 -27.42 1.69
N THR A 83 -42.67 -26.67 2.08
CA THR A 83 -41.93 -25.75 1.19
C THR A 83 -40.46 -26.13 1.04
N THR A 84 -39.73 -26.46 2.13
CA THR A 84 -38.29 -26.67 2.10
C THR A 84 -37.90 -27.96 1.38
N ARG A 85 -38.54 -29.07 1.69
CA ARG A 85 -38.23 -30.38 1.08
C ARG A 85 -38.51 -30.44 -0.42
N PRO A 86 -39.67 -29.97 -0.93
CA PRO A 86 -39.88 -29.87 -2.37
C PRO A 86 -38.88 -28.93 -3.07
N TYR A 87 -38.52 -27.83 -2.41
CA TYR A 87 -37.57 -26.87 -2.96
C TYR A 87 -36.15 -27.44 -3.06
N LEU A 88 -35.64 -28.15 -2.04
CA LEU A 88 -34.36 -28.85 -2.12
C LEU A 88 -34.34 -29.89 -3.27
N ALA A 89 -35.40 -30.64 -3.44
CA ALA A 89 -35.54 -31.56 -4.57
C ALA A 89 -35.50 -30.83 -5.92
N GLN A 90 -36.24 -29.72 -6.03
CA GLN A 90 -36.22 -28.87 -7.23
C GLN A 90 -34.84 -28.35 -7.55
N LEU A 91 -34.04 -27.90 -6.54
CA LEU A 91 -32.71 -27.38 -6.73
C LEU A 91 -31.76 -28.45 -7.32
N MET A 92 -31.87 -29.69 -6.87
CA MET A 92 -31.09 -30.81 -7.41
C MET A 92 -31.56 -31.19 -8.84
N ASP A 93 -32.87 -31.14 -9.14
CA ASP A 93 -33.40 -31.46 -10.47
C ASP A 93 -33.02 -30.41 -11.52
N VAL A 94 -33.03 -29.14 -11.17
CA VAL A 94 -32.65 -28.01 -12.07
C VAL A 94 -31.17 -27.99 -12.37
N THR A 95 -30.32 -28.62 -11.52
CA THR A 95 -28.88 -28.58 -11.64
C THR A 95 -28.32 -29.94 -12.05
N PRO A 96 -28.16 -30.24 -13.35
CA PRO A 96 -27.78 -31.58 -13.82
C PRO A 96 -26.29 -31.89 -13.57
N THR A 97 -25.45 -30.89 -13.31
CA THR A 97 -24.00 -31.05 -13.10
C THR A 97 -23.39 -29.90 -12.29
N SER A 98 -22.40 -30.20 -11.49
CA SER A 98 -21.60 -29.23 -10.74
C SER A 98 -20.45 -28.60 -11.56
N ALA A 99 -20.24 -29.04 -12.81
CA ALA A 99 -19.04 -28.66 -13.60
C ALA A 99 -18.91 -27.14 -13.84
N ASN A 100 -20.03 -26.41 -13.90
CA ASN A 100 -20.03 -24.96 -14.16
C ASN A 100 -20.33 -24.12 -12.90
N VAL A 101 -20.22 -24.70 -11.70
CA VAL A 101 -20.61 -24.02 -10.45
C VAL A 101 -19.89 -22.68 -10.27
N MET A 102 -18.62 -22.58 -10.68
CA MET A 102 -17.82 -21.35 -10.52
C MET A 102 -18.33 -20.20 -11.41
N GLU A 103 -18.89 -20.47 -12.55
CA GLU A 103 -19.57 -19.47 -13.39
C GLU A 103 -20.81 -18.93 -12.69
N TYR A 104 -21.62 -19.81 -12.10
CA TYR A 104 -22.79 -19.39 -11.31
C TYR A 104 -22.39 -18.60 -10.07
N VAL A 105 -21.31 -19.00 -9.39
CA VAL A 105 -20.70 -18.27 -8.27
C VAL A 105 -20.32 -16.86 -8.69
N SER A 106 -19.69 -16.70 -9.86
CA SER A 106 -19.32 -15.37 -10.38
C SER A 106 -20.56 -14.49 -10.60
N ILE A 107 -21.63 -15.05 -11.18
CA ILE A 107 -22.89 -14.31 -11.41
C ILE A 107 -23.53 -13.87 -10.08
N VAL A 108 -23.63 -14.76 -9.10
CA VAL A 108 -24.18 -14.44 -7.76
C VAL A 108 -23.37 -13.34 -7.10
N ARG A 109 -22.05 -13.46 -7.13
CA ARG A 109 -21.12 -12.49 -6.57
C ARG A 109 -21.25 -11.11 -7.21
N ASP A 110 -21.36 -11.03 -8.53
CA ASP A 110 -21.51 -9.76 -9.25
C ASP A 110 -22.85 -9.09 -8.92
N LYS A 111 -23.94 -9.87 -8.85
CA LYS A 111 -25.25 -9.34 -8.45
C LYS A 111 -25.25 -8.85 -7.00
N ALA A 112 -24.59 -9.57 -6.09
CA ALA A 112 -24.45 -9.13 -4.71
C ALA A 112 -23.58 -7.84 -4.60
N LEU A 113 -22.54 -7.68 -5.44
CA LEU A 113 -21.77 -6.44 -5.52
C LEU A 113 -22.62 -5.25 -5.95
N LEU A 114 -23.45 -5.45 -6.97
CA LEU A 114 -24.37 -4.40 -7.42
C LEU A 114 -25.40 -4.03 -6.35
N ARG A 115 -25.89 -4.99 -5.54
CA ARG A 115 -26.77 -4.70 -4.39
C ARG A 115 -26.04 -3.89 -3.31
N ALA A 116 -24.82 -4.28 -2.97
CA ALA A 116 -24.01 -3.55 -1.99
C ALA A 116 -23.73 -2.10 -2.44
N LEU A 117 -23.41 -1.91 -3.73
CA LEU A 117 -23.25 -0.57 -4.33
C LEU A 117 -24.55 0.24 -4.31
N TYR A 118 -25.68 -0.40 -4.62
CA TYR A 118 -26.99 0.26 -4.57
C TYR A 118 -27.34 0.73 -3.15
N THR A 119 -27.09 -0.12 -2.15
CA THR A 119 -27.30 0.23 -0.74
C THR A 119 -26.38 1.38 -0.31
N ALA A 120 -25.09 1.30 -0.64
CA ALA A 120 -24.13 2.38 -0.36
C ALA A 120 -24.52 3.71 -1.02
N ALA A 121 -24.98 3.68 -2.27
CA ALA A 121 -25.46 4.87 -2.98
C ALA A 121 -26.70 5.48 -2.31
N GLY A 122 -27.63 4.64 -1.82
CA GLY A 122 -28.81 5.09 -1.07
C GLY A 122 -28.41 5.77 0.26
N GLU A 123 -27.48 5.18 0.98
CA GLU A 123 -26.96 5.75 2.24
C GLU A 123 -26.20 7.07 2.00
N ILE A 124 -25.40 7.16 0.93
CA ILE A 124 -24.71 8.39 0.53
C ILE A 124 -25.74 9.47 0.19
N SER A 125 -26.77 9.13 -0.58
CA SER A 125 -27.86 10.05 -0.93
C SER A 125 -28.57 10.60 0.32
N ALA A 126 -28.82 9.74 1.30
CA ALA A 126 -29.43 10.15 2.58
C ALA A 126 -28.52 11.11 3.35
N MET A 127 -27.19 10.85 3.42
CA MET A 127 -26.23 11.74 4.07
C MET A 127 -26.16 13.12 3.41
N VAL A 128 -26.25 13.18 2.08
CA VAL A 128 -26.28 14.45 1.32
C VAL A 128 -27.56 15.24 1.65
N GLN A 129 -28.69 14.55 1.80
CA GLN A 129 -29.98 15.19 2.12
C GLN A 129 -30.03 15.73 3.55
N ASP A 130 -29.46 14.98 4.53
CA ASP A 130 -29.41 15.39 5.93
C ASP A 130 -28.55 16.64 6.16
N GLY A 131 -27.57 16.92 5.31
CA GLY A 131 -26.75 18.14 5.32
C GLY A 131 -25.94 18.38 6.60
N THR A 132 -25.95 17.43 7.55
CA THR A 132 -25.24 17.56 8.83
C THR A 132 -23.76 17.24 8.67
N GLY A 133 -22.87 18.22 8.89
CA GLY A 133 -21.42 17.98 8.96
C GLY A 133 -20.56 18.67 7.90
N GLY A 134 -21.14 19.37 6.92
CA GLY A 134 -20.41 20.04 5.84
C GLY A 134 -19.99 19.10 4.71
N ALA A 135 -19.80 19.67 3.51
CA ALA A 135 -19.57 18.90 2.27
C ALA A 135 -18.33 17.99 2.32
N SER A 136 -17.26 18.41 2.99
CA SER A 136 -16.04 17.62 3.11
C SER A 136 -16.27 16.33 3.91
N ASN A 137 -16.93 16.43 5.06
CA ASN A 137 -17.20 15.26 5.91
C ASN A 137 -18.16 14.26 5.24
N VAL A 138 -19.13 14.77 4.46
CA VAL A 138 -20.03 13.91 3.68
C VAL A 138 -19.28 13.20 2.57
N LEU A 139 -18.33 13.87 1.91
CA LEU A 139 -17.48 13.26 0.87
C LEU A 139 -16.60 12.16 1.46
N ASP A 140 -15.93 12.41 2.59
CA ASP A 140 -15.09 11.42 3.27
C ASP A 140 -15.90 10.18 3.69
N ALA A 141 -17.10 10.40 4.24
CA ALA A 141 -18.00 9.32 4.62
C ALA A 141 -18.49 8.50 3.41
N ALA A 142 -18.77 9.17 2.27
CA ALA A 142 -19.15 8.52 1.02
C ALA A 142 -18.00 7.65 0.45
N GLU A 143 -16.76 8.17 0.46
CA GLU A 143 -15.58 7.41 0.05
C GLU A 143 -15.36 6.18 0.93
N GLN A 144 -15.50 6.32 2.25
CA GLN A 144 -15.40 5.19 3.19
C GLN A 144 -16.45 4.10 2.91
N LYS A 145 -17.70 4.48 2.57
CA LYS A 145 -18.75 3.50 2.25
C LYS A 145 -18.47 2.75 0.94
N ILE A 146 -18.04 3.44 -0.10
CA ILE A 146 -17.62 2.80 -1.36
C ILE A 146 -16.41 1.90 -1.13
N TYR A 147 -15.46 2.36 -0.32
CA TYR A 147 -14.30 1.57 0.05
C TYR A 147 -14.66 0.30 0.84
N ALA A 148 -15.62 0.38 1.78
CA ALA A 148 -16.11 -0.76 2.54
C ALA A 148 -16.72 -1.84 1.63
N VAL A 149 -17.48 -1.45 0.60
CA VAL A 149 -18.02 -2.37 -0.42
C VAL A 149 -16.89 -3.11 -1.15
N ARG A 150 -15.79 -2.41 -1.48
CA ARG A 150 -14.62 -3.00 -2.13
C ARG A 150 -13.83 -3.91 -1.18
N ARG A 151 -13.61 -3.48 0.07
CA ARG A 151 -12.82 -4.19 1.09
C ARG A 151 -13.53 -5.44 1.63
N GLY A 152 -14.83 -5.41 1.79
CA GLY A 152 -15.62 -6.56 2.28
C GLY A 152 -15.48 -7.81 1.42
N ARG A 153 -14.95 -7.68 0.20
CA ARG A 153 -14.71 -8.78 -0.76
C ARG A 153 -13.24 -9.09 -1.00
N SER A 154 -12.34 -8.22 -0.53
CA SER A 154 -10.88 -8.39 -0.61
C SER A 154 -10.32 -9.01 0.67
N ALA A 155 -11.13 -9.72 1.46
CA ALA A 155 -10.60 -10.61 2.47
C ALA A 155 -9.81 -11.69 1.71
N GLN A 156 -8.48 -11.48 1.59
CA GLN A 156 -7.57 -12.50 1.12
C GLN A 156 -7.86 -13.74 1.96
N SER A 157 -8.47 -14.75 1.34
CA SER A 157 -8.60 -16.07 1.94
C SER A 157 -7.18 -16.55 2.29
N MET A 158 -7.04 -17.29 3.39
CA MET A 158 -5.77 -17.95 3.69
C MET A 158 -5.37 -18.79 2.48
N ALA A 159 -4.24 -18.45 1.86
CA ALA A 159 -3.76 -19.20 0.72
C ALA A 159 -3.11 -20.52 1.20
N ASN A 160 -3.42 -21.61 0.52
CA ASN A 160 -2.73 -22.87 0.77
C ASN A 160 -1.24 -22.73 0.43
N ILE A 161 -0.36 -23.20 1.32
CA ILE A 161 1.10 -23.12 1.15
C ILE A 161 1.57 -23.69 -0.20
N GLY A 162 0.90 -24.74 -0.72
CA GLY A 162 1.26 -25.35 -2.00
C GLY A 162 1.10 -24.39 -3.18
N VAL A 163 0.06 -23.56 -3.18
CA VAL A 163 -0.17 -22.53 -4.22
C VAL A 163 0.88 -21.42 -4.13
N VAL A 164 1.18 -20.96 -2.91
CA VAL A 164 2.20 -19.93 -2.66
C VAL A 164 3.59 -20.44 -3.02
N LEU A 165 3.90 -21.70 -2.70
CA LEU A 165 5.19 -22.33 -2.95
C LEU A 165 5.52 -22.36 -4.45
N GLN A 166 4.53 -22.60 -5.31
CA GLN A 166 4.76 -22.60 -6.75
C GLN A 166 5.25 -21.22 -7.23
N GLY A 167 4.59 -20.14 -6.82
CA GLY A 167 5.04 -18.78 -7.14
C GLY A 167 6.42 -18.43 -6.60
N VAL A 168 6.78 -18.95 -5.41
CA VAL A 168 8.13 -18.78 -4.84
C VAL A 168 9.17 -19.53 -5.67
N LEU A 169 8.89 -20.77 -6.11
CA LEU A 169 9.80 -21.56 -6.95
C LEU A 169 10.01 -20.93 -8.32
N ASP A 170 8.96 -20.39 -8.94
CA ASP A 170 9.05 -19.69 -10.20
C ASP A 170 9.96 -18.46 -10.07
N HIS A 171 9.75 -17.65 -9.02
CA HIS A 171 10.59 -16.48 -8.72
C HIS A 171 12.07 -16.87 -8.44
N LEU A 172 12.32 -17.92 -7.68
CA LEU A 172 13.68 -18.43 -7.45
C LEU A 172 14.35 -18.89 -8.74
N SER A 173 13.59 -19.52 -9.64
CA SER A 173 14.08 -19.95 -10.95
C SER A 173 14.49 -18.75 -11.81
N GLU A 174 13.72 -17.67 -11.82
CA GLU A 174 14.04 -16.42 -12.51
C GLU A 174 15.32 -15.77 -11.96
N LEU A 175 15.43 -15.66 -10.62
CA LEU A 175 16.64 -15.12 -9.97
C LEU A 175 17.87 -15.96 -10.27
N SER A 176 17.75 -17.30 -10.28
CA SER A 176 18.84 -18.23 -10.59
C SER A 176 19.27 -18.15 -12.05
N ALA A 177 18.32 -18.04 -12.98
CA ALA A 177 18.60 -17.91 -14.42
C ALA A 177 19.40 -16.63 -14.73
N ASN A 178 19.22 -15.57 -13.95
CA ASN A 178 19.96 -14.29 -14.06
C ASN A 178 21.32 -14.32 -13.34
N GLY A 179 21.78 -15.47 -12.87
CA GLY A 179 23.10 -15.65 -12.24
C GLY A 179 23.28 -14.90 -10.91
N GLY A 180 22.17 -14.67 -10.17
CA GLY A 180 22.20 -13.99 -8.87
C GLY A 180 22.56 -12.47 -8.95
N LYS A 181 22.59 -11.90 -10.15
CA LYS A 181 22.90 -10.48 -10.38
C LYS A 181 21.68 -9.54 -10.25
N THR A 182 20.49 -10.11 -10.21
CA THR A 182 19.25 -9.34 -10.14
C THR A 182 18.86 -9.16 -8.68
N LEU A 183 18.71 -7.91 -8.25
CA LEU A 183 18.22 -7.58 -6.91
C LEU A 183 16.75 -8.02 -6.77
N PRO A 184 16.34 -8.59 -5.62
CA PRO A 184 14.95 -8.93 -5.34
C PRO A 184 14.03 -7.71 -5.31
N GLY A 185 14.53 -6.58 -4.82
CA GLY A 185 13.83 -5.31 -4.73
C GLY A 185 14.24 -4.31 -5.82
N LEU A 186 13.61 -3.12 -5.80
CA LEU A 186 13.97 -2.01 -6.68
C LEU A 186 15.36 -1.47 -6.31
N PRO A 187 16.26 -1.27 -7.28
CA PRO A 187 17.59 -0.75 -7.00
C PRO A 187 17.54 0.69 -6.49
N THR A 188 18.26 0.97 -5.42
CA THR A 188 18.42 2.33 -4.86
C THR A 188 19.32 3.20 -5.73
N GLY A 189 20.15 2.58 -6.56
CA GLY A 189 21.20 3.22 -7.34
C GLY A 189 22.50 3.44 -6.56
N PHE A 190 22.58 2.95 -5.31
CA PHE A 190 23.78 2.92 -4.49
C PHE A 190 24.15 1.46 -4.23
N GLY A 191 25.13 0.91 -4.98
CA GLY A 191 25.46 -0.52 -4.97
C GLY A 191 25.69 -1.09 -3.55
N VAL A 192 26.47 -0.37 -2.72
CA VAL A 192 26.74 -0.82 -1.34
C VAL A 192 25.48 -0.82 -0.47
N LEU A 193 24.52 0.08 -0.74
CA LEU A 193 23.23 0.10 -0.05
C LEU A 193 22.32 -1.04 -0.56
N ASP A 194 22.34 -1.27 -1.85
CA ASP A 194 21.59 -2.35 -2.50
C ASP A 194 22.05 -3.73 -2.03
N ASP A 195 23.36 -3.95 -1.88
CA ASP A 195 23.94 -5.20 -1.37
C ASP A 195 23.48 -5.52 0.06
N ARG A 196 23.29 -4.50 0.91
CA ARG A 196 22.84 -4.68 2.30
C ARG A 196 21.33 -4.82 2.45
N MET A 197 20.56 -4.14 1.61
CA MET A 197 19.12 -4.09 1.73
C MET A 197 18.41 -5.02 0.75
N ASN A 198 19.13 -5.62 -0.20
CA ASN A 198 18.57 -6.35 -1.35
C ASN A 198 17.62 -5.46 -2.20
N GLY A 199 17.91 -4.15 -2.28
CA GLY A 199 17.05 -3.15 -2.89
C GLY A 199 15.86 -2.75 -2.01
N LEU A 200 14.91 -2.01 -2.59
CA LEU A 200 13.65 -1.61 -1.96
C LEU A 200 12.59 -2.66 -2.28
N ASN A 201 12.20 -3.45 -1.27
CA ASN A 201 11.30 -4.57 -1.49
C ASN A 201 9.83 -4.12 -1.51
N LYS A 202 9.02 -4.84 -2.27
CA LYS A 202 7.57 -4.63 -2.31
C LYS A 202 6.96 -4.74 -0.92
N SER A 203 5.97 -3.89 -0.63
CA SER A 203 5.27 -3.84 0.66
C SER A 203 6.08 -3.38 1.87
N ASP A 204 7.33 -2.93 1.68
CA ASP A 204 8.15 -2.42 2.77
C ASP A 204 7.81 -0.96 3.10
N LEU A 205 7.76 -0.69 4.40
CA LEU A 205 7.82 0.65 4.95
C LEU A 205 9.27 0.94 5.34
N VAL A 206 9.89 1.85 4.61
CA VAL A 206 11.28 2.30 4.84
C VAL A 206 11.23 3.66 5.51
N LEU A 207 11.89 3.80 6.65
CA LEU A 207 12.02 5.07 7.36
C LEU A 207 13.42 5.64 7.10
N LEU A 208 13.49 6.89 6.64
CA LEU A 208 14.73 7.66 6.56
C LEU A 208 14.66 8.84 7.52
N ALA A 209 15.45 8.81 8.58
CA ALA A 209 15.44 9.85 9.60
C ALA A 209 16.78 10.57 9.70
N ALA A 210 16.71 11.88 9.93
CA ALA A 210 17.88 12.72 10.08
C ALA A 210 17.57 14.00 10.86
N ARG A 211 18.63 14.65 11.37
CA ARG A 211 18.55 16.04 11.81
C ARG A 211 18.43 16.99 10.61
N PRO A 212 17.85 18.19 10.78
CA PRO A 212 17.85 19.22 9.74
C PRO A 212 19.25 19.48 9.18
N GLY A 213 19.36 19.71 7.88
CA GLY A 213 20.63 20.01 7.22
C GLY A 213 21.49 18.78 6.85
N MET A 214 21.11 17.55 7.27
CA MET A 214 21.86 16.34 6.93
C MET A 214 21.66 15.83 5.50
N GLY A 215 20.69 16.36 4.76
CA GLY A 215 20.40 15.96 3.36
C GLY A 215 19.29 14.94 3.21
N LYS A 216 18.39 14.78 4.21
CA LYS A 216 17.28 13.81 4.21
C LYS A 216 16.44 13.86 2.92
N THR A 217 15.89 15.03 2.57
CA THR A 217 15.09 15.22 1.35
C THR A 217 15.92 14.98 0.08
N SER A 218 17.22 15.40 0.08
CA SER A 218 18.11 15.15 -1.06
C SER A 218 18.34 13.66 -1.29
N MET A 219 18.55 12.87 -0.22
CA MET A 219 18.67 11.41 -0.33
C MET A 219 17.40 10.78 -0.88
N ALA A 220 16.23 11.20 -0.39
CA ALA A 220 14.95 10.70 -0.89
C ALA A 220 14.72 11.02 -2.37
N LEU A 221 15.08 12.23 -2.82
CA LEU A 221 14.99 12.62 -4.23
C LEU A 221 16.00 11.84 -5.09
N ASN A 222 17.20 11.55 -4.60
CA ASN A 222 18.16 10.71 -5.31
C ASN A 222 17.62 9.29 -5.48
N LEU A 223 17.05 8.70 -4.42
CA LEU A 223 16.41 7.38 -4.50
C LEU A 223 15.25 7.39 -5.51
N ALA A 224 14.38 8.40 -5.43
CA ALA A 224 13.24 8.55 -6.36
C ALA A 224 13.69 8.63 -7.83
N LEU A 225 14.72 9.45 -8.10
CA LEU A 225 15.29 9.61 -9.44
C LEU A 225 15.93 8.32 -9.94
N ASN A 226 16.73 7.65 -9.09
CA ASN A 226 17.38 6.39 -9.44
C ASN A 226 16.36 5.29 -9.76
N VAL A 227 15.34 5.12 -8.89
CA VAL A 227 14.28 4.14 -9.12
C VAL A 227 13.52 4.42 -10.42
N ALA A 228 13.08 5.68 -10.65
CA ALA A 228 12.38 6.03 -11.88
C ALA A 228 13.20 5.74 -13.14
N ARG A 229 14.53 5.99 -13.08
CA ARG A 229 15.45 5.77 -14.21
C ARG A 229 15.72 4.28 -14.46
N THR A 230 15.95 3.50 -13.40
CA THR A 230 16.42 2.11 -13.54
C THR A 230 15.27 1.14 -13.75
N SER A 231 14.12 1.35 -13.11
CA SER A 231 12.97 0.45 -13.20
C SER A 231 11.98 0.83 -14.31
N GLY A 232 11.98 2.10 -14.76
CA GLY A 232 10.96 2.63 -15.67
C GLY A 232 9.56 2.70 -15.06
N GLN A 233 9.44 2.47 -13.75
CA GLN A 233 8.16 2.54 -13.03
C GLN A 233 7.86 3.97 -12.57
N ALA A 234 6.58 4.24 -12.31
CA ALA A 234 6.15 5.52 -11.76
C ALA A 234 6.60 5.69 -10.31
N VAL A 235 7.04 6.89 -9.95
CA VAL A 235 7.40 7.28 -8.58
C VAL A 235 6.49 8.42 -8.13
N ALA A 236 5.79 8.23 -7.01
CA ALA A 236 4.96 9.26 -6.40
C ALA A 236 5.70 9.92 -5.23
N ILE A 237 5.78 11.25 -5.24
CA ILE A 237 6.41 12.05 -4.17
C ILE A 237 5.34 12.94 -3.55
N PHE A 238 5.06 12.74 -2.27
CA PHE A 238 4.20 13.60 -1.46
C PHE A 238 5.07 14.48 -0.57
N SER A 239 5.01 15.80 -0.78
CA SER A 239 5.79 16.76 -0.03
C SER A 239 4.87 17.67 0.77
N LEU A 240 4.95 17.58 2.10
CA LEU A 240 4.16 18.41 3.00
C LEU A 240 4.95 19.65 3.50
N GLU A 241 6.25 19.73 3.19
CA GLU A 241 7.15 20.81 3.63
C GLU A 241 7.56 21.73 2.47
N MET A 242 7.88 21.15 1.31
CA MET A 242 8.44 21.90 0.18
C MET A 242 7.49 21.94 -0.99
N SER A 243 7.46 23.06 -1.73
CA SER A 243 6.69 23.15 -2.98
C SER A 243 7.29 22.28 -4.08
N ARG A 244 6.45 21.91 -5.05
CA ARG A 244 6.89 21.10 -6.22
C ARG A 244 8.00 21.77 -7.01
N GLU A 245 7.97 23.11 -7.13
CA GLU A 245 9.01 23.87 -7.82
C GLU A 245 10.36 23.75 -7.11
N GLN A 246 10.37 23.80 -5.78
CA GLN A 246 11.59 23.65 -4.99
C GLN A 246 12.17 22.23 -5.12
N LEU A 247 11.32 21.20 -5.14
CA LEU A 247 11.76 19.81 -5.33
C LEU A 247 12.33 19.60 -6.73
N VAL A 248 11.61 20.09 -7.76
CA VAL A 248 12.07 19.98 -9.15
C VAL A 248 13.38 20.76 -9.36
N THR A 249 13.55 21.91 -8.74
CA THR A 249 14.82 22.68 -8.80
C THR A 249 15.97 21.88 -8.23
N ARG A 250 15.77 21.16 -7.11
CA ARG A 250 16.81 20.28 -6.53
C ARG A 250 17.11 19.08 -7.42
N ILE A 251 16.08 18.45 -8.00
CA ILE A 251 16.25 17.34 -8.95
C ILE A 251 17.02 17.81 -10.18
N LEU A 252 16.70 19.00 -10.69
CA LEU A 252 17.36 19.61 -11.82
C LEU A 252 18.82 19.94 -11.52
N SER A 253 19.11 20.52 -10.33
CA SER A 253 20.48 20.77 -9.85
C SER A 253 21.33 19.50 -9.83
N ASN A 254 20.76 18.43 -9.29
CA ASN A 254 21.40 17.12 -9.25
C ASN A 254 21.68 16.59 -10.66
N GLN A 255 20.68 16.57 -11.54
CA GLN A 255 20.78 15.97 -12.87
C GLN A 255 21.66 16.79 -13.83
N ALA A 256 21.58 18.11 -13.76
CA ALA A 256 22.36 19.01 -14.61
C ALA A 256 23.77 19.26 -14.10
N THR A 257 24.07 18.88 -12.86
CA THR A 257 25.33 19.22 -12.16
C THR A 257 25.55 20.75 -12.16
N VAL A 258 24.46 21.50 -11.95
CA VAL A 258 24.48 22.97 -11.79
C VAL A 258 24.18 23.29 -10.34
N GLU A 259 24.97 24.20 -9.75
CA GLU A 259 24.81 24.57 -8.35
C GLU A 259 23.37 25.03 -8.06
N ASN A 260 22.75 24.44 -7.05
CA ASN A 260 21.35 24.74 -6.67
C ASN A 260 21.13 26.24 -6.42
N GLN A 261 22.11 26.91 -5.82
CA GLN A 261 22.02 28.34 -5.56
C GLN A 261 21.95 29.17 -6.85
N ARG A 262 22.64 28.74 -7.92
CA ARG A 262 22.55 29.42 -9.23
C ARG A 262 21.19 29.24 -9.86
N LEU A 263 20.58 28.07 -9.75
CA LEU A 263 19.23 27.84 -10.24
C LEU A 263 18.22 28.73 -9.49
N VAL A 264 18.34 28.85 -8.17
CA VAL A 264 17.45 29.67 -7.34
C VAL A 264 17.61 31.15 -7.60
N THR A 265 18.85 31.63 -7.81
CA THR A 265 19.13 33.07 -8.02
C THR A 265 19.08 33.50 -9.48
N GLY A 266 19.01 32.56 -10.42
CA GLY A 266 19.05 32.84 -11.87
C GLY A 266 20.45 33.27 -12.39
N ASN A 267 21.50 33.15 -11.58
CA ASN A 267 22.87 33.50 -11.99
C ASN A 267 23.53 32.36 -12.77
N LEU A 268 23.00 32.11 -13.98
CA LEU A 268 23.40 30.99 -14.83
C LEU A 268 24.40 31.43 -15.90
N ARG A 269 25.37 30.55 -16.20
CA ARG A 269 26.32 30.70 -17.29
C ARG A 269 25.75 30.06 -18.57
N GLU A 270 26.30 30.38 -19.75
CA GLU A 270 25.88 29.73 -21.01
C GLU A 270 26.00 28.20 -20.97
N ALA A 271 27.08 27.66 -20.39
CA ALA A 271 27.26 26.23 -20.22
C ALA A 271 26.20 25.62 -19.29
N ASP A 272 25.75 26.34 -18.28
CA ASP A 272 24.72 25.88 -17.34
C ASP A 272 23.40 25.66 -18.09
N TRP A 273 23.03 26.55 -19.04
CA TRP A 273 21.82 26.42 -19.85
C TRP A 273 21.82 25.16 -20.73
N VAL A 274 22.98 24.77 -21.29
CA VAL A 274 23.10 23.53 -22.08
C VAL A 274 22.87 22.31 -21.17
N ASN A 275 23.48 22.30 -19.99
CA ASN A 275 23.33 21.22 -19.03
C ASN A 275 21.88 21.11 -18.53
N ILE A 276 21.24 22.26 -18.25
CA ILE A 276 19.83 22.33 -17.85
C ILE A 276 18.92 21.78 -18.93
N ALA A 277 19.14 22.16 -20.19
CA ALA A 277 18.32 21.67 -21.31
C ALA A 277 18.43 20.14 -21.49
N ASN A 278 19.65 19.60 -21.40
CA ASN A 278 19.88 18.16 -21.47
C ASN A 278 19.23 17.44 -20.28
N ALA A 279 19.40 17.96 -19.07
CA ALA A 279 18.78 17.39 -17.87
C ALA A 279 17.24 17.43 -17.94
N ALA A 280 16.66 18.54 -18.41
CA ALA A 280 15.22 18.68 -18.58
C ALA A 280 14.66 17.67 -19.61
N SER A 281 15.38 17.43 -20.70
CA SER A 281 15.02 16.40 -21.68
C SER A 281 14.98 15.00 -21.06
N VAL A 282 15.98 14.65 -20.26
CA VAL A 282 16.00 13.35 -19.54
C VAL A 282 14.89 13.26 -18.52
N LEU A 283 14.72 14.29 -17.69
CA LEU A 283 13.72 14.30 -16.61
C LEU A 283 12.30 14.26 -17.13
N SER A 284 12.00 14.90 -18.25
CA SER A 284 10.66 14.87 -18.86
C SER A 284 10.25 13.48 -19.36
N GLY A 285 11.20 12.58 -19.59
CA GLY A 285 10.95 11.19 -19.94
C GLY A 285 10.72 10.27 -18.74
N LEU A 286 10.92 10.74 -17.51
CA LEU A 286 10.72 9.95 -16.29
C LEU A 286 9.30 10.13 -15.75
N ASN A 287 8.71 9.04 -15.28
CA ASN A 287 7.38 9.07 -14.67
C ASN A 287 7.48 9.38 -13.16
N ILE A 288 7.75 10.66 -12.83
CA ILE A 288 7.81 11.15 -11.45
C ILE A 288 6.64 12.11 -11.23
N LEU A 289 5.77 11.77 -10.29
CA LEU A 289 4.57 12.52 -9.94
C LEU A 289 4.77 13.20 -8.58
N ILE A 290 4.56 14.51 -8.49
CA ILE A 290 4.78 15.29 -7.27
C ILE A 290 3.47 15.93 -6.83
N ASP A 291 3.11 15.72 -5.55
CA ASP A 291 2.00 16.39 -4.88
C ASP A 291 2.52 17.15 -3.66
N ASP A 292 2.30 18.45 -3.62
CA ASP A 292 2.76 19.35 -2.55
C ASP A 292 1.61 19.90 -1.68
N ASN A 293 0.47 19.22 -1.67
CA ASN A 293 -0.64 19.59 -0.81
C ASN A 293 -0.34 19.22 0.67
N PRO A 294 -0.20 20.21 1.58
CA PRO A 294 0.18 19.98 2.97
C PRO A 294 -0.93 19.35 3.83
N MET A 295 -2.16 19.26 3.30
CA MET A 295 -3.33 18.74 4.04
C MET A 295 -3.67 17.28 3.72
N LEU A 296 -2.81 16.57 2.96
CA LEU A 296 -3.07 15.19 2.58
C LEU A 296 -3.01 14.24 3.77
N THR A 297 -4.02 13.38 3.87
CA THR A 297 -4.02 12.22 4.76
C THR A 297 -3.38 11.01 4.09
N VAL A 298 -3.04 9.96 4.85
CA VAL A 298 -2.56 8.68 4.28
C VAL A 298 -3.61 8.05 3.37
N ALA A 299 -4.90 8.21 3.71
CA ALA A 299 -6.01 7.72 2.90
C ALA A 299 -6.05 8.41 1.52
N ASP A 300 -5.88 9.74 1.49
CA ASP A 300 -5.82 10.52 0.23
C ASP A 300 -4.63 10.10 -0.63
N MET A 301 -3.45 9.96 0.00
CA MET A 301 -2.23 9.49 -0.69
C MET A 301 -2.45 8.10 -1.30
N ASN A 302 -3.03 7.18 -0.53
CA ASN A 302 -3.36 5.83 -1.00
C ASN A 302 -4.35 5.86 -2.17
N ALA A 303 -5.41 6.68 -2.09
CA ALA A 303 -6.39 6.82 -3.15
C ALA A 303 -5.78 7.38 -4.45
N LYS A 304 -4.87 8.36 -4.35
CA LYS A 304 -4.12 8.90 -5.49
C LYS A 304 -3.18 7.86 -6.09
N CYS A 305 -2.41 7.16 -5.27
CA CYS A 305 -1.47 6.11 -5.70
C CYS A 305 -2.15 4.98 -6.46
N ARG A 306 -3.37 4.58 -6.06
CA ARG A 306 -4.15 3.53 -6.75
C ARG A 306 -4.56 3.89 -8.18
N ARG A 307 -4.53 5.17 -8.55
CA ARG A 307 -4.87 5.66 -9.89
C ARG A 307 -3.64 5.79 -10.80
N ILE A 308 -2.44 5.54 -10.26
CA ILE A 308 -1.19 5.63 -11.01
C ILE A 308 -0.88 4.26 -11.59
N ASP A 309 -0.83 4.19 -12.92
CA ASP A 309 -0.42 2.99 -13.62
C ASP A 309 1.07 2.73 -13.42
N ASN A 310 1.43 1.46 -13.24
CA ASN A 310 2.81 1.00 -13.05
C ASN A 310 3.55 1.72 -11.91
N LEU A 311 2.87 2.00 -10.79
CA LEU A 311 3.50 2.59 -9.61
C LEU A 311 4.55 1.64 -9.03
N GLY A 312 5.78 2.11 -8.84
CA GLY A 312 6.89 1.34 -8.29
C GLY A 312 7.38 1.82 -6.93
N PHE A 313 7.26 3.11 -6.62
CA PHE A 313 7.82 3.67 -5.39
C PHE A 313 7.03 4.89 -4.91
N VAL A 314 6.92 5.02 -3.59
CA VAL A 314 6.26 6.18 -2.95
C VAL A 314 7.22 6.82 -1.97
N VAL A 315 7.34 8.14 -2.03
CA VAL A 315 8.13 8.96 -1.09
C VAL A 315 7.21 9.95 -0.38
N ILE A 316 7.34 10.07 0.95
CA ILE A 316 6.53 10.97 1.79
C ILE A 316 7.45 11.82 2.66
N ASP A 317 7.46 13.14 2.45
CA ASP A 317 8.26 14.13 3.21
C ASP A 317 7.33 15.11 3.93
N TYR A 318 7.12 15.06 5.23
CA TYR A 318 7.58 14.16 6.25
C TYR A 318 6.48 13.91 7.30
N LEU A 319 6.61 12.82 8.04
CA LEU A 319 5.60 12.24 8.93
C LEU A 319 5.04 13.19 10.01
N GLN A 320 5.89 14.01 10.63
CA GLN A 320 5.47 14.88 11.75
C GLN A 320 4.54 16.02 11.32
N LEU A 321 4.53 16.43 10.05
CA LEU A 321 3.59 17.41 9.53
C LEU A 321 2.18 16.84 9.38
N MET A 322 2.06 15.57 8.99
CA MET A 322 0.76 14.88 8.95
C MET A 322 0.09 14.84 10.31
N ALA A 323 0.87 14.59 11.38
CA ALA A 323 0.37 14.59 12.75
C ALA A 323 -0.10 15.98 13.23
N SER A 324 0.43 17.05 12.63
CA SER A 324 0.06 18.43 12.98
C SER A 324 -1.21 18.90 12.30
N SER A 325 -1.47 18.44 11.08
CA SER A 325 -2.65 18.83 10.28
C SER A 325 -3.92 18.06 10.69
N GLY A 326 -3.79 16.83 11.19
CA GLY A 326 -4.91 16.02 11.69
C GLY A 326 -5.46 16.43 13.06
N ALA A 327 -4.70 17.21 13.83
CA ALA A 327 -5.03 17.55 15.24
C ALA A 327 -6.26 18.45 15.44
N LYS A 328 -6.90 18.97 14.40
CA LYS A 328 -8.12 19.79 14.52
C LYS A 328 -9.39 18.99 14.81
N GLY A 329 -9.36 17.65 14.78
CA GLY A 329 -10.51 16.79 15.03
C GLY A 329 -10.44 15.95 16.31
N TYR A 330 -9.28 15.79 16.94
CA TYR A 330 -9.09 14.91 18.09
C TYR A 330 -8.64 15.71 19.33
N SER A 331 -9.58 16.33 20.01
CA SER A 331 -9.32 16.98 21.29
C SER A 331 -9.16 15.91 22.38
N GLY A 332 -7.91 15.43 22.60
CA GLY A 332 -7.58 14.51 23.69
C GLY A 332 -6.52 13.44 23.40
N GLU A 333 -6.14 13.19 22.15
CA GLU A 333 -5.11 12.21 21.84
C GLU A 333 -3.69 12.79 21.98
N SER A 334 -2.77 11.99 22.52
CA SER A 334 -1.37 12.38 22.59
C SER A 334 -0.76 12.37 21.19
N ARG A 335 0.16 13.30 20.88
CA ARG A 335 0.89 13.36 19.61
C ARG A 335 1.53 12.01 19.23
N GLN A 336 1.93 11.23 20.25
CA GLN A 336 2.48 9.88 20.05
C GLN A 336 1.45 8.91 19.48
N GLN A 337 0.18 9.00 19.90
CA GLN A 337 -0.90 8.16 19.37
C GLN A 337 -1.15 8.45 17.89
N VAL A 338 -1.25 9.72 17.52
CA VAL A 338 -1.46 10.14 16.12
C VAL A 338 -0.32 9.64 15.23
N VAL A 339 0.94 9.77 15.67
CA VAL A 339 2.10 9.26 14.93
C VAL A 339 2.06 7.74 14.78
N SER A 340 1.61 7.03 15.82
CA SER A 340 1.43 5.58 15.79
C SER A 340 0.40 5.15 14.74
N ASP A 341 -0.75 5.82 14.71
CA ASP A 341 -1.82 5.50 13.76
C ASP A 341 -1.39 5.79 12.32
N ILE A 342 -0.70 6.92 12.09
CA ILE A 342 -0.14 7.25 10.77
C ILE A 342 0.87 6.17 10.33
N SER A 343 1.78 5.76 11.21
CA SER A 343 2.78 4.74 10.93
C SER A 343 2.14 3.42 10.48
N ARG A 344 1.13 2.97 11.24
CA ARG A 344 0.37 1.77 10.92
C ARG A 344 -0.36 1.90 9.58
N MET A 345 -0.98 3.05 9.30
CA MET A 345 -1.66 3.31 8.03
C MET A 345 -0.67 3.29 6.85
N LEU A 346 0.54 3.85 7.00
CA LEU A 346 1.59 3.80 5.97
C LEU A 346 2.04 2.36 5.68
N LYS A 347 2.18 1.52 6.72
CA LYS A 347 2.49 0.10 6.53
C LYS A 347 1.36 -0.65 5.81
N ILE A 348 0.10 -0.34 6.12
CA ILE A 348 -1.04 -0.90 5.41
C ILE A 348 -1.02 -0.44 3.95
N MET A 349 -0.78 0.84 3.68
CA MET A 349 -0.68 1.41 2.33
C MET A 349 0.40 0.69 1.50
N ALA A 350 1.60 0.48 2.05
CA ALA A 350 2.68 -0.24 1.38
C ALA A 350 2.25 -1.68 0.99
N LYS A 351 1.56 -2.38 1.89
CA LYS A 351 1.03 -3.73 1.64
C LYS A 351 -0.09 -3.75 0.60
N GLU A 352 -1.00 -2.79 0.63
CA GLU A 352 -2.12 -2.72 -0.31
C GLU A 352 -1.66 -2.37 -1.73
N LEU A 353 -0.74 -1.43 -1.85
CA LEU A 353 -0.19 -1.01 -3.14
C LEU A 353 0.85 -1.99 -3.69
N GLN A 354 1.39 -2.89 -2.85
CA GLN A 354 2.49 -3.80 -3.20
C GLN A 354 3.73 -3.07 -3.73
N VAL A 355 4.02 -1.88 -3.15
CA VAL A 355 5.20 -1.07 -3.48
C VAL A 355 5.93 -0.64 -2.20
N PRO A 356 7.26 -0.40 -2.25
CA PRO A 356 7.96 0.22 -1.14
C PRO A 356 7.48 1.67 -0.91
N VAL A 357 7.33 2.03 0.37
CA VAL A 357 7.00 3.39 0.82
C VAL A 357 8.15 3.92 1.66
N LEU A 358 8.81 4.97 1.20
CA LEU A 358 9.84 5.70 1.94
C LEU A 358 9.18 6.86 2.68
N CYS A 359 9.20 6.81 4.00
CA CYS A 359 8.73 7.89 4.84
C CYS A 359 9.89 8.62 5.48
N LEU A 360 9.91 9.94 5.37
CA LEU A 360 10.94 10.77 5.98
C LEU A 360 10.53 11.18 7.39
N SER A 361 11.49 11.24 8.30
CA SER A 361 11.26 11.63 9.70
C SER A 361 12.36 12.56 10.20
N GLN A 362 11.98 13.52 11.02
CA GLN A 362 12.93 14.40 11.66
C GLN A 362 13.27 13.87 13.06
N LEU A 363 14.56 13.79 13.38
CA LEU A 363 15.03 13.36 14.69
C LEU A 363 14.90 14.47 15.75
N SER A 364 14.69 14.07 16.99
CA SER A 364 14.70 14.98 18.14
C SER A 364 16.12 15.54 18.38
N ARG A 365 16.24 16.62 19.19
CA ARG A 365 17.54 17.21 19.54
C ARG A 365 18.30 16.40 20.58
N ALA A 366 17.80 15.25 21.02
CA ALA A 366 18.41 14.47 22.08
C ALA A 366 19.79 13.91 21.71
N ASN A 367 19.99 13.53 20.44
CA ASN A 367 21.28 13.03 19.96
C ASN A 367 22.40 14.08 20.00
N GLU A 368 22.09 15.38 19.88
CA GLU A 368 23.10 16.45 19.90
C GLU A 368 23.74 16.64 21.26
N LYS A 369 23.12 16.13 22.34
CA LYS A 369 23.60 16.21 23.71
C LYS A 369 24.60 15.10 24.06
N ARG A 370 24.76 14.10 23.19
CA ARG A 370 25.68 12.98 23.39
C ARG A 370 27.06 13.33 22.83
N GLU A 371 28.07 12.67 23.35
CA GLU A 371 29.46 12.75 22.83
C GLU A 371 29.51 12.20 21.39
N ASP A 372 29.00 10.98 21.19
CA ASP A 372 28.69 10.45 19.84
C ASP A 372 27.28 10.90 19.41
N LYS A 373 27.27 11.82 18.45
CA LYS A 373 26.03 12.40 17.89
C LYS A 373 25.37 11.55 16.82
N ARG A 374 25.90 10.34 16.54
CA ARG A 374 25.28 9.42 15.59
C ARG A 374 23.90 9.02 16.06
N PRO A 375 22.90 9.08 15.17
CA PRO A 375 21.54 8.69 15.51
C PRO A 375 21.43 7.19 15.83
N MET A 376 20.53 6.87 16.76
CA MET A 376 20.15 5.50 17.11
C MET A 376 18.63 5.39 17.23
N LEU A 377 18.09 4.16 17.25
CA LEU A 377 16.63 3.91 17.27
C LEU A 377 15.92 4.66 18.41
N SER A 378 16.54 4.79 19.58
CA SER A 378 15.97 5.54 20.71
C SER A 378 15.79 7.04 20.44
N ASP A 379 16.39 7.62 19.39
CA ASP A 379 16.22 9.03 19.02
C ASP A 379 14.90 9.29 18.26
N LEU A 380 14.19 8.22 17.87
CA LEU A 380 12.84 8.24 17.33
C LEU A 380 11.78 8.35 18.44
N ARG A 381 12.08 8.83 19.64
CA ARG A 381 11.31 8.76 20.88
C ARG A 381 9.86 9.25 20.82
N GLU A 382 9.52 10.19 19.97
CA GLU A 382 8.12 10.61 19.74
C GLU A 382 7.40 9.68 18.75
N SER A 383 8.12 8.71 18.20
CA SER A 383 7.69 7.83 17.10
C SER A 383 8.07 6.37 17.36
N GLY A 384 8.05 5.90 18.61
CA GLY A 384 8.41 4.50 18.96
C GLY A 384 7.60 3.45 18.20
N ALA A 385 6.35 3.77 17.84
CA ALA A 385 5.52 2.90 17.01
C ALA A 385 6.06 2.78 15.58
N ILE A 386 6.61 3.85 15.00
CA ILE A 386 7.14 3.80 13.63
C ILE A 386 8.38 2.91 13.53
N GLU A 387 9.17 2.82 14.62
CA GLU A 387 10.27 1.86 14.71
C GLU A 387 9.75 0.42 14.62
N GLN A 388 8.61 0.12 15.24
CA GLN A 388 8.03 -1.22 15.23
C GLN A 388 7.42 -1.56 13.86
N ASP A 389 6.71 -0.63 13.24
CA ASP A 389 5.99 -0.83 11.98
C ASP A 389 6.93 -0.85 10.76
N ALA A 390 8.00 -0.04 10.76
CA ALA A 390 8.97 0.01 9.68
C ALA A 390 9.73 -1.31 9.53
N ASP A 391 9.94 -1.74 8.29
CA ASP A 391 10.75 -2.91 7.97
C ASP A 391 12.23 -2.55 7.94
N ILE A 392 12.55 -1.35 7.44
CA ILE A 392 13.90 -0.80 7.37
C ILE A 392 13.90 0.60 8.01
N VAL A 393 14.90 0.86 8.84
CA VAL A 393 15.14 2.19 9.43
C VAL A 393 16.56 2.61 9.08
N MET A 394 16.66 3.74 8.39
CA MET A 394 17.92 4.37 8.00
C MET A 394 18.09 5.73 8.66
N PHE A 395 19.29 6.03 9.10
CA PHE A 395 19.68 7.34 9.58
C PHE A 395 20.74 7.97 8.68
N LEU A 396 20.63 9.27 8.43
CA LEU A 396 21.70 10.04 7.83
C LEU A 396 22.45 10.82 8.90
N TYR A 397 23.76 10.72 8.85
CA TYR A 397 24.68 11.44 9.71
C TYR A 397 25.84 12.00 8.88
N ARG A 398 26.28 13.20 9.21
CA ARG A 398 27.46 13.82 8.63
C ARG A 398 28.30 14.38 9.77
N ASP A 399 29.56 13.90 9.86
CA ASP A 399 30.48 14.33 10.89
C ASP A 399 30.94 15.78 10.67
N ASP A 400 31.18 16.17 9.41
CA ASP A 400 31.56 17.51 9.00
C ASP A 400 30.57 18.62 9.36
N TYR A 401 29.30 18.25 9.60
CA TYR A 401 28.26 19.18 10.05
C TYR A 401 28.46 19.61 11.52
N TYR A 402 28.99 18.73 12.36
CA TYR A 402 29.17 18.96 13.77
C TYR A 402 30.63 19.29 14.14
N ASN A 403 31.57 18.87 13.30
CA ASN A 403 33.02 19.00 13.53
C ASN A 403 33.69 19.62 12.31
N GLU A 404 34.07 20.88 12.40
CA GLU A 404 34.73 21.60 11.31
C GLU A 404 36.11 21.00 10.94
N ASN A 405 36.72 20.27 11.87
CA ASN A 405 38.03 19.60 11.69
C ASN A 405 37.88 18.10 11.34
N SER A 406 36.68 17.67 10.91
CA SER A 406 36.43 16.28 10.52
C SER A 406 37.35 15.86 9.38
N GLU A 407 37.96 14.68 9.51
CA GLU A 407 38.70 14.02 8.42
C GLU A 407 37.75 13.51 7.33
N LYS A 408 36.44 13.35 7.66
CA LYS A 408 35.39 12.86 6.77
C LYS A 408 34.60 14.00 6.13
N ARG A 409 35.26 14.93 5.48
CA ARG A 409 34.58 16.03 4.77
C ARG A 409 33.82 15.51 3.57
N ASN A 410 32.61 16.03 3.41
CA ASN A 410 31.72 15.64 2.31
C ASN A 410 31.36 14.13 2.29
N ILE A 411 31.47 13.45 3.43
CA ILE A 411 31.04 12.06 3.59
C ILE A 411 29.80 12.04 4.47
N ALA A 412 28.77 11.36 4.00
CA ALA A 412 27.58 11.07 4.76
C ALA A 412 27.53 9.59 5.13
N GLU A 413 27.25 9.30 6.38
CA GLU A 413 27.00 7.94 6.84
C GLU A 413 25.50 7.65 6.76
N CYS A 414 25.10 6.65 5.94
CA CYS A 414 23.79 6.06 5.95
C CYS A 414 23.82 4.86 6.90
N ILE A 415 23.21 4.99 8.06
CA ILE A 415 23.22 3.98 9.12
C ILE A 415 21.91 3.18 9.02
N ILE A 416 22.00 1.92 8.62
CA ILE A 416 20.88 0.97 8.60
C ILE A 416 20.74 0.41 10.01
N ALA A 417 19.85 0.99 10.81
CA ALA A 417 19.70 0.65 12.23
C ALA A 417 18.70 -0.50 12.44
N LYS A 418 17.80 -0.73 11.48
CA LYS A 418 16.86 -1.87 11.44
C LYS A 418 16.74 -2.35 10.01
N ASN A 419 16.80 -3.66 9.80
CA ASN A 419 16.57 -4.29 8.52
C ASN A 419 15.94 -5.68 8.76
N ARG A 420 14.69 -5.88 8.30
CA ARG A 420 14.00 -7.17 8.43
C ARG A 420 14.45 -8.20 7.39
N HIS A 421 15.11 -7.75 6.33
CA HIS A 421 15.48 -8.58 5.18
C HIS A 421 16.99 -8.87 5.09
N GLY A 422 17.79 -8.33 6.01
CA GLY A 422 19.23 -8.46 5.94
C GLY A 422 19.95 -7.88 7.16
N GLU A 423 21.21 -7.53 6.97
CA GLU A 423 22.05 -7.04 8.03
C GLU A 423 21.86 -5.55 8.30
N THR A 424 22.06 -5.15 9.55
CA THR A 424 22.25 -3.75 9.95
C THR A 424 23.69 -3.33 9.72
N GLY A 425 23.94 -2.03 9.60
CA GLY A 425 25.30 -1.57 9.41
C GLY A 425 25.37 -0.13 8.92
N LYS A 426 26.55 0.29 8.48
CA LYS A 426 26.83 1.63 8.03
C LYS A 426 27.36 1.59 6.60
N VAL A 427 26.83 2.49 5.77
CA VAL A 427 27.28 2.75 4.39
C VAL A 427 27.74 4.19 4.30
N GLU A 428 28.92 4.43 3.76
CA GLU A 428 29.43 5.77 3.51
C GLU A 428 29.12 6.19 2.08
N LEU A 429 28.65 7.42 1.92
CA LEU A 429 28.28 8.02 0.65
C LEU A 429 28.97 9.36 0.50
N ALA A 430 29.42 9.71 -0.69
CA ALA A 430 29.90 11.05 -0.98
C ALA A 430 28.73 12.03 -1.02
N TRP A 431 28.88 13.17 -0.38
CA TRP A 431 27.91 14.26 -0.37
C TRP A 431 28.42 15.48 -1.13
N SER A 432 27.67 15.94 -2.10
CA SER A 432 27.96 17.16 -2.85
C SER A 432 26.94 18.25 -2.53
N PRO A 433 27.21 19.13 -1.55
CA PRO A 433 26.24 20.11 -1.06
C PRO A 433 25.77 21.08 -2.13
N GLN A 434 26.67 21.47 -3.06
CA GLN A 434 26.38 22.42 -4.14
C GLN A 434 25.31 21.87 -5.13
N TYR A 435 25.25 20.55 -5.32
CA TYR A 435 24.32 19.87 -6.22
C TYR A 435 23.22 19.15 -5.45
N THR A 436 23.23 19.21 -4.12
CA THR A 436 22.29 18.50 -3.22
C THR A 436 22.19 17.00 -3.53
N THR A 437 23.33 16.36 -3.85
CA THR A 437 23.38 14.97 -4.33
C THR A 437 24.27 14.09 -3.48
N PHE A 438 23.88 12.81 -3.39
CA PHE A 438 24.70 11.73 -2.87
C PHE A 438 25.20 10.86 -4.03
N SER A 439 26.38 10.27 -3.87
CA SER A 439 26.95 9.29 -4.79
C SER A 439 27.66 8.19 -4.01
N SER A 440 27.81 7.02 -4.63
CA SER A 440 28.63 5.94 -4.06
C SER A 440 30.08 6.36 -3.96
N LEU A 441 30.75 5.94 -2.88
CA LEU A 441 32.20 6.02 -2.79
C LEU A 441 32.79 4.85 -3.58
N ASP A 442 33.73 5.16 -4.46
CA ASP A 442 34.45 4.14 -5.23
C ASP A 442 35.70 3.70 -4.44
N TYR A 443 35.62 2.55 -3.78
CA TYR A 443 36.74 1.98 -3.00
C TYR A 443 37.71 1.18 -3.85
N ARG A 444 37.59 1.19 -5.20
CA ARG A 444 38.42 0.35 -6.10
C ARG A 444 39.87 0.83 -6.32
N HIS A 445 40.32 1.87 -5.65
CA HIS A 445 41.67 2.46 -5.85
C HIS A 445 42.62 2.39 -4.63
N GLU A 446 42.41 1.50 -3.67
CA GLU A 446 43.35 1.32 -2.56
C GLU A 446 44.05 -0.06 -2.53
N GLU A 447 44.05 -0.79 -3.64
CA GLU A 447 44.90 -1.97 -3.81
C GLU A 447 45.80 -1.79 -5.06
N ASP A 448 46.87 -0.99 -4.94
CA ASP A 448 48.12 -1.03 -5.73
C ASP A 448 49.31 -0.69 -4.85
#